data_4b6db1fe8909b2c698bc074ef61dc6f0
#
_entry.id   4b6db1fe8909b2c698bc074ef61dc6f0
#
_cell.length_a   1.000
_cell.length_b   1.000
_cell.length_c   1.000
_cell.angle_alpha   90.00
_cell.angle_beta   90.00
_cell.angle_gamma   90.00
#
_symmetry.space_group_name_H-M   'P 1'
#
loop_
_entity.id
_entity.type
_entity.pdbx_description
1 polymer ?
#
loop_
_entity_poly.entity_id
_entity_poly.type
_entity_poly.pdbx_seq_one_letter_code
_entity_poly.pdbx_strand_id
1 'polypeptide(L)'
;MSQKKFKGISTVTLHTAGHDNDNFSHTTPIYATSTFTFNSAEEGMERFKGVDKTRLYTRWGNPTFTAAEQTIAALESHGLLNEQGTPLELKALLHSSGQAAMTTLFFSNLSAGDTLISHYSLYGGSQELMQKVLVEAGVKIILIDIHDEALLIETIKANPSTKLIHLETPANPTLQCVDIKAICTIAKAHGIKVSVDNTVATSYLQQPFALGADFVFHSATKFLNGHGSALHGVLLGKDLEFMNKKAWKWHALMGGNSNAFDAYLLIQGMKTLEVRMERHCSNTAKVAHFLAAHPTIAHVNYTGLTTHPQHEIAKKQMKQHAPLISFELKGGIEAGKKFINAVEVCTRAVSLGTVDTLVSHPASMTHMSIPKEERMKYGITDGLIRMSVGIENIEDLEADLAQALAKASL
;
A
#
# COMPACT_ATOMS: atom_id res chain seq x y z
N MET A 1 2.45 3.65 28.15
CA MET A 1 2.53 2.17 28.38
C MET A 1 3.79 1.65 27.71
N SER A 2 4.61 0.82 28.39
CA SER A 2 5.77 0.19 27.72
C SER A 2 5.24 -0.71 26.61
N GLN A 3 5.68 -0.47 25.37
CA GLN A 3 5.35 -1.38 24.25
C GLN A 3 5.78 -2.80 24.64
N LYS A 4 4.82 -3.70 24.78
CA LYS A 4 5.11 -5.13 24.96
C LYS A 4 5.94 -5.58 23.75
N LYS A 5 7.17 -6.02 23.98
CA LYS A 5 8.03 -6.52 22.91
C LYS A 5 7.59 -7.93 22.53
N PHE A 6 6.76 -8.03 21.51
CA PHE A 6 6.39 -9.31 20.91
C PHE A 6 7.48 -9.76 19.93
N LYS A 7 7.73 -11.07 19.84
CA LYS A 7 8.75 -11.63 18.94
C LYS A 7 8.26 -11.85 17.50
N GLY A 8 6.95 -12.00 17.31
CA GLY A 8 6.36 -12.34 16.01
C GLY A 8 5.22 -11.41 15.64
N ILE A 9 5.04 -11.23 14.33
CA ILE A 9 4.04 -10.36 13.72
C ILE A 9 2.61 -10.76 14.08
N SER A 10 2.28 -12.08 14.09
CA SER A 10 0.96 -12.56 14.52
C SER A 10 0.62 -12.11 15.94
N THR A 11 1.57 -12.19 16.86
CA THR A 11 1.35 -11.72 18.23
C THR A 11 1.15 -10.19 18.27
N VAL A 12 1.87 -9.42 17.45
CA VAL A 12 1.67 -7.98 17.32
C VAL A 12 0.24 -7.68 16.87
N THR A 13 -0.24 -8.30 15.79
CA THR A 13 -1.58 -8.05 15.25
C THR A 13 -2.71 -8.45 16.20
N LEU A 14 -2.49 -9.50 17.00
CA LEU A 14 -3.50 -10.01 17.93
C LEU A 14 -3.60 -9.19 19.22
N HIS A 15 -2.48 -8.60 19.68
CA HIS A 15 -2.39 -8.06 21.03
C HIS A 15 -2.10 -6.56 21.12
N THR A 16 -1.81 -5.86 20.01
CA THR A 16 -1.59 -4.40 20.05
C THR A 16 -2.90 -3.64 20.15
N ALA A 17 -3.92 -4.03 19.36
CA ALA A 17 -5.23 -3.41 19.41
C ALA A 17 -6.07 -4.04 20.52
N GLY A 18 -6.05 -3.50 21.71
CA GLY A 18 -7.25 -3.44 22.45
C GLY A 18 -7.68 -4.45 23.46
N HIS A 19 -6.81 -5.10 24.22
CA HIS A 19 -7.25 -5.61 25.52
C HIS A 19 -7.34 -4.50 26.60
N ASP A 20 -6.70 -3.36 26.35
CA ASP A 20 -6.61 -2.22 27.26
C ASP A 20 -7.67 -1.18 26.85
N ASN A 21 -8.95 -1.49 27.09
CA ASN A 21 -10.06 -0.57 26.91
C ASN A 21 -10.85 -0.43 28.21
N ASP A 22 -11.45 0.74 28.40
CA ASP A 22 -12.14 1.12 29.63
C ASP A 22 -13.35 0.20 29.99
N ASN A 23 -13.79 -0.61 29.01
CA ASN A 23 -14.97 -1.48 29.17
C ASN A 23 -14.60 -2.95 29.43
N PHE A 24 -13.32 -3.30 29.58
CA PHE A 24 -12.81 -4.68 29.74
C PHE A 24 -13.30 -5.63 28.65
N SER A 25 -13.60 -5.12 27.48
CA SER A 25 -14.04 -5.92 26.32
C SER A 25 -12.86 -6.68 25.73
N HIS A 26 -13.05 -7.97 25.44
CA HIS A 26 -12.05 -8.81 24.77
C HIS A 26 -11.74 -8.32 23.34
N THR A 27 -12.73 -7.79 22.65
CA THR A 27 -12.54 -7.18 21.31
C THR A 27 -12.51 -5.67 21.42
N THR A 28 -11.83 -5.00 20.50
CA THR A 28 -11.82 -3.54 20.41
C THR A 28 -13.25 -3.00 20.27
N PRO A 29 -13.73 -2.10 21.16
CA PRO A 29 -15.06 -1.50 21.02
C PRO A 29 -15.16 -0.62 19.77
N ILE A 30 -16.36 -0.56 19.19
CA ILE A 30 -16.69 0.36 18.10
C ILE A 30 -17.29 1.64 18.73
N TYR A 31 -16.53 2.73 18.73
CA TYR A 31 -17.02 4.03 19.19
C TYR A 31 -17.73 4.76 18.04
N ALA A 32 -18.96 4.33 17.74
CA ALA A 32 -19.78 4.90 16.67
C ALA A 32 -20.44 6.22 17.12
N THR A 33 -19.63 7.24 17.35
CA THR A 33 -20.06 8.57 17.77
C THR A 33 -19.31 9.66 17.01
N SER A 34 -19.96 10.81 16.79
CA SER A 34 -19.31 11.99 16.22
C SER A 34 -18.56 12.81 17.26
N THR A 35 -19.00 12.77 18.52
CA THR A 35 -18.46 13.59 19.61
C THR A 35 -18.46 12.83 20.91
N PHE A 36 -17.65 13.29 21.85
CA PHE A 36 -17.55 12.75 23.23
C PHE A 36 -17.96 13.80 24.24
N THR A 37 -18.58 13.37 25.32
CA THR A 37 -19.03 14.25 26.42
C THR A 37 -17.90 14.56 27.40
N PHE A 38 -18.02 15.64 28.09
CA PHE A 38 -17.15 16.07 29.21
C PHE A 38 -17.92 16.14 30.50
N ASN A 39 -17.28 15.82 31.61
CA ASN A 39 -17.91 15.95 32.94
C ASN A 39 -17.93 17.40 33.41
N SER A 40 -17.03 18.26 32.91
CA SER A 40 -16.98 19.69 33.23
C SER A 40 -16.35 20.50 32.09
N ALA A 41 -16.50 21.83 32.15
CA ALA A 41 -15.85 22.75 31.23
C ALA A 41 -14.31 22.68 31.33
N GLU A 42 -13.79 22.45 32.54
CA GLU A 42 -12.36 22.31 32.80
C GLU A 42 -11.79 21.05 32.11
N GLU A 43 -12.50 19.90 32.23
CA GLU A 43 -12.12 18.70 31.53
C GLU A 43 -12.10 18.92 29.99
N GLY A 44 -13.15 19.57 29.46
CA GLY A 44 -13.20 19.94 28.04
C GLY A 44 -11.99 20.79 27.64
N MET A 45 -11.67 21.80 28.45
CA MET A 45 -10.53 22.67 28.18
C MET A 45 -9.18 21.93 28.17
N GLU A 46 -8.95 20.98 29.08
CA GLU A 46 -7.75 20.18 29.13
C GLU A 46 -7.65 19.24 27.91
N ARG A 47 -8.74 18.62 27.48
CA ARG A 47 -8.76 17.81 26.27
C ARG A 47 -8.44 18.63 24.99
N PHE A 48 -8.96 19.87 24.89
CA PHE A 48 -8.64 20.79 23.80
C PHE A 48 -7.17 21.23 23.82
N LYS A 49 -6.51 21.30 24.99
CA LYS A 49 -5.06 21.52 25.07
C LYS A 49 -4.23 20.31 24.56
N GLY A 50 -4.89 19.20 24.26
CA GLY A 50 -4.26 18.03 23.62
C GLY A 50 -3.93 16.87 24.56
N VAL A 51 -4.50 16.86 25.78
CA VAL A 51 -4.33 15.76 26.75
C VAL A 51 -4.94 14.45 26.22
N ASP A 52 -6.11 14.51 25.55
CA ASP A 52 -6.71 13.36 24.88
C ASP A 52 -7.49 13.81 23.63
N LYS A 53 -6.81 13.82 22.48
CA LYS A 53 -7.44 14.16 21.19
C LYS A 53 -8.35 13.06 20.66
N THR A 54 -8.28 11.84 21.18
CA THR A 54 -9.05 10.69 20.69
C THR A 54 -10.50 10.72 21.15
N ARG A 55 -10.79 11.47 22.21
CA ARG A 55 -12.14 11.60 22.81
C ARG A 55 -12.63 13.05 22.81
N LEU A 56 -12.52 13.73 21.68
CA LEU A 56 -13.07 15.06 21.44
C LEU A 56 -14.18 15.00 20.38
N TYR A 57 -13.75 14.90 19.15
CA TYR A 57 -14.58 14.86 17.95
C TYR A 57 -13.97 13.89 16.95
N THR A 58 -14.75 12.95 16.45
CA THR A 58 -14.25 11.79 15.69
C THR A 58 -13.41 12.17 14.47
N ARG A 59 -13.66 13.32 13.82
CA ARG A 59 -12.81 13.81 12.73
C ARG A 59 -11.35 14.08 13.19
N TRP A 60 -11.12 14.38 14.46
CA TRP A 60 -9.77 14.63 15.02
C TRP A 60 -9.12 13.37 15.57
N GLY A 61 -9.92 12.41 15.99
CA GLY A 61 -9.51 11.12 16.54
C GLY A 61 -10.67 10.36 17.16
N ASN A 62 -10.49 9.04 17.27
CA ASN A 62 -11.47 8.13 17.83
C ASN A 62 -10.73 6.93 18.42
N PRO A 63 -11.11 6.38 19.58
CA PRO A 63 -10.40 5.25 20.18
C PRO A 63 -10.29 4.02 19.26
N THR A 64 -11.32 3.76 18.43
CA THR A 64 -11.26 2.65 17.44
C THR A 64 -10.21 2.92 16.37
N PHE A 65 -10.08 4.18 15.91
CA PHE A 65 -9.01 4.54 14.96
C PHE A 65 -7.63 4.34 15.58
N THR A 66 -7.46 4.83 16.82
CA THR A 66 -6.20 4.73 17.55
C THR A 66 -5.75 3.29 17.69
N ALA A 67 -6.67 2.35 17.97
CA ALA A 67 -6.36 0.94 18.04
C ALA A 67 -5.82 0.38 16.70
N ALA A 68 -6.44 0.75 15.57
CA ALA A 68 -5.95 0.38 14.25
C ALA A 68 -4.60 1.03 13.93
N GLU A 69 -4.45 2.34 14.19
CA GLU A 69 -3.21 3.10 13.98
C GLU A 69 -2.04 2.52 14.76
N GLN A 70 -2.25 2.19 16.04
CA GLN A 70 -1.24 1.57 16.90
C GLN A 70 -0.81 0.19 16.38
N THR A 71 -1.76 -0.61 15.91
CA THR A 71 -1.46 -1.94 15.36
C THR A 71 -0.62 -1.83 14.09
N ILE A 72 -0.96 -0.93 13.17
CA ILE A 72 -0.21 -0.75 11.92
C ILE A 72 1.18 -0.15 12.21
N ALA A 73 1.26 0.83 13.13
CA ALA A 73 2.54 1.39 13.55
C ALA A 73 3.45 0.34 14.17
N ALA A 74 2.90 -0.55 15.02
CA ALA A 74 3.65 -1.65 15.62
C ALA A 74 4.10 -2.72 14.60
N LEU A 75 3.30 -2.97 13.56
CA LEU A 75 3.67 -3.83 12.44
C LEU A 75 4.85 -3.26 11.64
N GLU A 76 4.76 -1.98 11.25
CA GLU A 76 5.80 -1.33 10.44
C GLU A 76 7.12 -1.10 11.20
N SER A 77 7.04 -0.93 12.53
CA SER A 77 8.24 -0.78 13.37
C SER A 77 8.74 -2.07 14.01
N HIS A 78 8.09 -3.22 13.73
CA HIS A 78 8.41 -4.49 14.39
C HIS A 78 9.87 -4.88 14.19
N GLY A 79 10.61 -5.02 15.31
CA GLY A 79 12.03 -5.38 15.30
C GLY A 79 12.99 -4.26 14.89
N LEU A 80 12.49 -3.07 14.57
CA LEU A 80 13.33 -1.96 14.15
C LEU A 80 13.81 -1.10 15.33
N LEU A 81 15.02 -0.59 15.21
CA LEU A 81 15.63 0.33 16.15
C LEU A 81 15.88 1.69 15.47
N ASN A 82 15.77 2.76 16.25
CA ASN A 82 16.17 4.09 15.82
C ASN A 82 17.69 4.26 15.94
N GLU A 83 18.22 5.45 15.58
CA GLU A 83 19.66 5.75 15.62
C GLU A 83 20.26 5.69 17.05
N GLN A 84 19.45 5.78 18.08
CA GLN A 84 19.85 5.67 19.48
C GLN A 84 19.82 4.20 20.01
N GLY A 85 19.49 3.23 19.15
CA GLY A 85 19.36 1.81 19.52
C GLY A 85 18.13 1.47 20.35
N THR A 86 17.16 2.37 20.45
CA THR A 86 15.86 2.12 21.07
C THR A 86 14.82 1.71 20.01
N PRO A 87 13.70 1.06 20.39
CA PRO A 87 12.65 0.70 19.44
C PRO A 87 12.18 1.91 18.62
N LEU A 88 12.06 1.72 17.31
CA LEU A 88 11.58 2.77 16.41
C LEU A 88 10.11 3.08 16.73
N GLU A 89 9.82 4.33 17.04
CA GLU A 89 8.45 4.81 17.23
C GLU A 89 7.93 5.42 15.94
N LEU A 90 6.71 5.03 15.55
CA LEU A 90 6.01 5.55 14.39
C LEU A 90 4.66 6.12 14.80
N LYS A 91 4.26 7.19 14.12
CA LYS A 91 2.88 7.68 14.16
C LYS A 91 2.18 7.28 12.87
N ALA A 92 1.01 6.64 13.02
CA ALA A 92 0.08 6.37 11.94
C ALA A 92 -1.12 7.32 12.00
N LEU A 93 -1.68 7.66 10.84
CA LEU A 93 -2.93 8.40 10.67
C LEU A 93 -3.83 7.58 9.74
N LEU A 94 -4.99 7.17 10.24
CA LEU A 94 -5.96 6.35 9.51
C LEU A 94 -6.92 7.22 8.70
N HIS A 95 -7.07 6.91 7.43
CA HIS A 95 -7.88 7.65 6.46
C HIS A 95 -9.02 6.80 5.88
N SER A 96 -10.02 7.47 5.32
CA SER A 96 -11.17 6.86 4.65
C SER A 96 -10.81 6.06 3.38
N SER A 97 -9.67 6.32 2.78
CA SER A 97 -9.19 5.62 1.58
C SER A 97 -7.68 5.79 1.40
N GLY A 98 -7.07 4.97 0.55
CA GLY A 98 -5.69 5.16 0.12
C GLY A 98 -5.45 6.54 -0.48
N GLN A 99 -6.34 7.02 -1.34
CA GLN A 99 -6.23 8.36 -1.92
C GLN A 99 -6.24 9.48 -0.88
N ALA A 100 -7.09 9.38 0.16
CA ALA A 100 -7.11 10.37 1.23
C ALA A 100 -5.78 10.39 2.02
N ALA A 101 -5.18 9.23 2.28
CA ALA A 101 -3.88 9.15 2.94
C ALA A 101 -2.74 9.70 2.05
N MET A 102 -2.77 9.42 0.74
CA MET A 102 -1.80 9.95 -0.22
C MET A 102 -1.94 11.46 -0.38
N THR A 103 -3.17 11.99 -0.41
CA THR A 103 -3.44 13.43 -0.40
C THR A 103 -2.84 14.10 0.83
N THR A 104 -3.03 13.51 2.02
CA THR A 104 -2.41 14.00 3.26
C THR A 104 -0.88 13.96 3.18
N LEU A 105 -0.29 12.88 2.67
CA LEU A 105 1.16 12.78 2.46
C LEU A 105 1.68 13.91 1.60
N PHE A 106 1.08 14.13 0.44
CA PHE A 106 1.59 15.10 -0.53
C PHE A 106 1.38 16.55 -0.05
N PHE A 107 0.18 16.93 0.34
CA PHE A 107 -0.10 18.30 0.78
C PHE A 107 0.54 18.65 2.13
N SER A 108 0.90 17.67 2.94
CA SER A 108 1.71 17.95 4.14
C SER A 108 3.20 18.14 3.85
N ASN A 109 3.71 17.65 2.73
CA ASN A 109 5.13 17.76 2.38
C ASN A 109 5.41 18.82 1.31
N LEU A 110 4.44 19.11 0.43
CA LEU A 110 4.61 19.92 -0.78
C LEU A 110 3.77 21.20 -0.74
N SER A 111 4.30 22.23 -1.35
CA SER A 111 3.66 23.52 -1.58
C SER A 111 3.84 23.94 -3.05
N ALA A 112 3.14 24.98 -3.50
CA ALA A 112 3.34 25.53 -4.84
C ALA A 112 4.82 25.91 -5.05
N GLY A 113 5.39 25.52 -6.18
CA GLY A 113 6.80 25.68 -6.53
C GLY A 113 7.72 24.54 -6.11
N ASP A 114 7.28 23.64 -5.24
CA ASP A 114 8.04 22.42 -4.88
C ASP A 114 7.98 21.38 -6.00
N THR A 115 8.96 20.48 -6.02
CA THR A 115 9.04 19.36 -6.98
C THR A 115 8.86 18.03 -6.27
N LEU A 116 8.04 17.14 -6.87
CA LEU A 116 7.91 15.74 -6.57
C LEU A 116 8.53 14.91 -7.68
N ILE A 117 9.45 14.01 -7.36
CA ILE A 117 9.98 13.00 -8.30
C ILE A 117 9.37 11.64 -7.98
N SER A 118 9.02 10.87 -9.00
CA SER A 118 8.54 9.50 -8.84
C SER A 118 8.93 8.63 -10.03
N HIS A 119 8.77 7.31 -9.86
CA HIS A 119 8.84 6.39 -10.98
C HIS A 119 7.59 6.54 -11.86
N TYR A 120 7.74 6.30 -13.17
CA TYR A 120 6.61 6.38 -14.10
C TYR A 120 5.61 5.22 -13.95
N SER A 121 6.06 4.06 -13.46
CA SER A 121 5.18 2.91 -13.20
C SER A 121 4.59 3.00 -11.80
N LEU A 122 3.34 3.41 -11.74
CA LEU A 122 2.56 3.64 -10.52
C LEU A 122 1.12 3.18 -10.71
N TYR A 123 0.43 3.01 -9.60
CA TYR A 123 -1.03 2.88 -9.62
C TYR A 123 -1.67 4.10 -10.33
N GLY A 124 -2.62 3.84 -11.24
CA GLY A 124 -3.23 4.91 -12.04
C GLY A 124 -3.82 6.05 -11.21
N GLY A 125 -4.44 5.75 -10.06
CA GLY A 125 -4.98 6.78 -9.17
C GLY A 125 -3.89 7.65 -8.52
N SER A 126 -2.70 7.11 -8.25
CA SER A 126 -1.55 7.88 -7.77
C SER A 126 -1.05 8.83 -8.85
N GLN A 127 -0.93 8.33 -10.07
CA GLN A 127 -0.52 9.13 -11.22
C GLN A 127 -1.52 10.26 -11.52
N GLU A 128 -2.83 9.98 -11.49
CA GLU A 128 -3.86 11.00 -11.68
C GLU A 128 -3.84 12.06 -10.60
N LEU A 129 -3.68 11.69 -9.32
CA LEU A 129 -3.55 12.64 -8.21
C LEU A 129 -2.35 13.57 -8.43
N MET A 130 -1.20 13.01 -8.83
CA MET A 130 0.02 13.79 -9.09
C MET A 130 -0.17 14.72 -10.30
N GLN A 131 -0.60 14.18 -11.44
CA GLN A 131 -0.60 14.91 -12.72
C GLN A 131 -1.78 15.87 -12.88
N LYS A 132 -2.91 15.60 -12.21
CA LYS A 132 -4.10 16.48 -12.32
C LYS A 132 -4.21 17.39 -11.10
N VAL A 133 -4.20 16.87 -9.88
CA VAL A 133 -4.49 17.65 -8.68
C VAL A 133 -3.27 18.42 -8.17
N LEU A 134 -2.11 17.75 -8.04
CA LEU A 134 -0.90 18.43 -7.52
C LEU A 134 -0.35 19.47 -8.51
N VAL A 135 -0.45 19.21 -9.81
CA VAL A 135 -0.05 20.19 -10.84
C VAL A 135 -0.93 21.43 -10.77
N GLU A 136 -2.25 21.29 -10.60
CA GLU A 136 -3.16 22.42 -10.40
C GLU A 136 -2.87 23.18 -9.09
N ALA A 137 -2.36 22.48 -8.06
CA ALA A 137 -1.89 23.10 -6.82
C ALA A 137 -0.49 23.75 -6.95
N GLY A 138 0.10 23.77 -8.14
CA GLY A 138 1.38 24.41 -8.43
C GLY A 138 2.62 23.58 -8.10
N VAL A 139 2.47 22.26 -7.86
CA VAL A 139 3.59 21.34 -7.63
C VAL A 139 4.12 20.84 -8.98
N LYS A 140 5.44 20.87 -9.15
CA LYS A 140 6.09 20.28 -10.33
C LYS A 140 6.21 18.76 -10.15
N ILE A 141 5.69 17.98 -11.10
CA ILE A 141 5.76 16.53 -11.11
C ILE A 141 6.77 16.08 -12.15
N ILE A 142 7.71 15.22 -11.75
CA ILE A 142 8.71 14.62 -12.64
C ILE A 142 8.65 13.10 -12.50
N LEU A 143 8.27 12.42 -13.60
CA LEU A 143 8.24 10.97 -13.68
C LEU A 143 9.44 10.50 -14.52
N ILE A 144 10.29 9.66 -13.93
CA ILE A 144 11.51 9.13 -14.58
C ILE A 144 11.59 7.61 -14.40
N ASP A 145 12.51 6.99 -15.11
CA ASP A 145 12.99 5.66 -14.76
C ASP A 145 13.92 5.77 -13.55
N ILE A 146 13.38 5.51 -12.37
CA ILE A 146 14.11 5.68 -11.11
C ILE A 146 15.13 4.55 -10.87
N HIS A 147 15.15 3.50 -11.71
CA HIS A 147 16.20 2.48 -11.68
C HIS A 147 17.55 3.02 -12.20
N ASP A 148 17.52 4.07 -13.00
CA ASP A 148 18.71 4.81 -13.41
C ASP A 148 19.09 5.84 -12.33
N GLU A 149 19.98 5.42 -11.42
CA GLU A 149 20.46 6.27 -10.32
C GLU A 149 21.17 7.54 -10.82
N ALA A 150 21.86 7.47 -11.97
CA ALA A 150 22.55 8.62 -12.56
C ALA A 150 21.54 9.65 -13.05
N LEU A 151 20.47 9.20 -13.74
CA LEU A 151 19.36 10.05 -14.16
C LEU A 151 18.64 10.67 -12.96
N LEU A 152 18.42 9.91 -11.88
CA LEU A 152 17.83 10.45 -10.65
C LEU A 152 18.68 11.59 -10.06
N ILE A 153 19.99 11.37 -9.93
CA ILE A 153 20.92 12.39 -9.38
C ILE A 153 20.95 13.64 -10.28
N GLU A 154 21.00 13.46 -11.60
CA GLU A 154 20.95 14.58 -12.55
C GLU A 154 19.61 15.34 -12.42
N THR A 155 18.51 14.63 -12.34
CA THR A 155 17.16 15.20 -12.18
C THR A 155 17.06 16.00 -10.87
N ILE A 156 17.58 15.49 -9.76
CA ILE A 156 17.61 16.20 -8.48
C ILE A 156 18.43 17.50 -8.60
N LYS A 157 19.63 17.45 -9.19
CA LYS A 157 20.49 18.63 -9.38
C LYS A 157 19.83 19.70 -10.26
N ALA A 158 19.12 19.28 -11.30
CA ALA A 158 18.38 20.17 -12.19
C ALA A 158 17.12 20.77 -11.53
N ASN A 159 16.63 20.20 -10.42
CA ASN A 159 15.42 20.63 -9.74
C ASN A 159 15.65 20.81 -8.24
N PRO A 160 16.31 21.89 -7.81
CA PRO A 160 16.68 22.11 -6.40
C PRO A 160 15.49 22.33 -5.46
N SER A 161 14.28 22.55 -6.02
CA SER A 161 13.02 22.62 -5.27
C SER A 161 12.44 21.23 -4.94
N THR A 162 13.14 20.13 -5.23
CA THR A 162 12.67 18.78 -4.91
C THR A 162 12.60 18.58 -3.40
N LYS A 163 11.41 18.18 -2.92
CA LYS A 163 11.12 17.93 -1.49
C LYS A 163 10.81 16.49 -1.18
N LEU A 164 10.27 15.77 -2.16
CA LEU A 164 9.80 14.41 -1.95
C LEU A 164 10.10 13.54 -3.17
N ILE A 165 10.57 12.32 -2.90
CA ILE A 165 10.58 11.21 -3.86
C ILE A 165 9.52 10.23 -3.39
N HIS A 166 8.58 9.84 -4.28
CA HIS A 166 7.56 8.85 -3.98
C HIS A 166 7.81 7.58 -4.77
N LEU A 167 7.79 6.43 -4.08
CA LEU A 167 8.02 5.11 -4.63
C LEU A 167 6.78 4.25 -4.43
N GLU A 168 6.46 3.42 -5.43
CA GLU A 168 5.55 2.28 -5.31
C GLU A 168 6.33 1.01 -5.67
N THR A 169 6.50 0.10 -4.72
CA THR A 169 7.33 -1.10 -4.94
C THR A 169 6.89 -2.28 -4.08
N PRO A 170 6.49 -3.44 -4.69
CA PRO A 170 6.31 -3.66 -6.13
C PRO A 170 5.17 -2.85 -6.74
N ALA A 171 5.35 -2.35 -7.95
CA ALA A 171 4.39 -1.51 -8.65
C ALA A 171 3.22 -2.33 -9.24
N ASN A 172 2.00 -1.80 -9.16
CA ASN A 172 0.84 -2.39 -9.80
C ASN A 172 0.50 -1.64 -11.12
N PRO A 173 0.34 -2.34 -12.26
CA PRO A 173 0.28 -3.80 -12.43
C PRO A 173 1.58 -4.47 -12.90
N THR A 174 2.67 -3.75 -13.11
CA THR A 174 3.86 -4.20 -13.82
C THR A 174 4.83 -5.01 -12.95
N LEU A 175 4.66 -5.01 -11.62
CA LEU A 175 5.51 -5.66 -10.62
C LEU A 175 6.98 -5.17 -10.60
N GLN A 176 7.26 -4.01 -11.18
CA GLN A 176 8.59 -3.41 -11.08
C GLN A 176 8.96 -3.14 -9.63
N CYS A 177 10.19 -3.45 -9.26
CA CYS A 177 10.73 -3.26 -7.91
C CYS A 177 11.88 -2.26 -7.92
N VAL A 178 11.78 -1.22 -7.11
CA VAL A 178 12.82 -0.21 -6.91
C VAL A 178 13.65 -0.57 -5.68
N ASP A 179 14.98 -0.40 -5.72
CA ASP A 179 15.85 -0.55 -4.54
C ASP A 179 15.63 0.65 -3.60
N ILE A 180 14.78 0.44 -2.60
CA ILE A 180 14.40 1.48 -1.63
C ILE A 180 15.64 2.05 -0.94
N LYS A 181 16.60 1.19 -0.54
CA LYS A 181 17.80 1.64 0.19
C LYS A 181 18.71 2.53 -0.67
N ALA A 182 18.87 2.18 -1.94
CA ALA A 182 19.67 2.99 -2.88
C ALA A 182 19.05 4.38 -3.04
N ILE A 183 17.74 4.44 -3.33
CA ILE A 183 17.04 5.73 -3.50
C ILE A 183 17.03 6.56 -2.21
N CYS A 184 16.78 5.94 -1.05
CA CYS A 184 16.85 6.65 0.24
C CYS A 184 18.25 7.21 0.53
N THR A 185 19.31 6.50 0.12
CA THR A 185 20.70 6.97 0.29
C THR A 185 20.96 8.20 -0.58
N ILE A 186 20.55 8.19 -1.85
CA ILE A 186 20.65 9.33 -2.76
C ILE A 186 19.83 10.51 -2.23
N ALA A 187 18.57 10.29 -1.87
CA ALA A 187 17.68 11.34 -1.37
C ALA A 187 18.22 12.01 -0.11
N LYS A 188 18.73 11.22 0.86
CA LYS A 188 19.32 11.72 2.11
C LYS A 188 20.53 12.63 1.85
N ALA A 189 21.37 12.29 0.88
CA ALA A 189 22.52 13.11 0.50
C ALA A 189 22.13 14.50 -0.04
N HIS A 190 20.90 14.65 -0.50
CA HIS A 190 20.34 15.90 -1.03
C HIS A 190 19.28 16.55 -0.11
N GLY A 191 19.05 16.02 1.10
CA GLY A 191 18.06 16.54 2.05
C GLY A 191 16.60 16.36 1.60
N ILE A 192 16.34 15.36 0.74
CA ILE A 192 15.02 15.05 0.17
C ILE A 192 14.41 13.91 0.96
N LYS A 193 13.11 13.99 1.27
CA LYS A 193 12.35 12.91 1.93
C LYS A 193 11.92 11.85 0.94
N VAL A 194 11.80 10.61 1.42
CA VAL A 194 11.30 9.47 0.63
C VAL A 194 10.05 8.90 1.25
N SER A 195 9.01 8.72 0.43
CA SER A 195 7.80 7.98 0.78
C SER A 195 7.67 6.71 -0.06
N VAL A 196 7.19 5.64 0.56
CA VAL A 196 7.00 4.33 -0.08
C VAL A 196 5.56 3.88 0.06
N ASP A 197 4.88 3.63 -1.05
CA ASP A 197 3.65 2.85 -1.08
C ASP A 197 4.01 1.37 -0.91
N ASN A 198 3.72 0.84 0.27
CA ASN A 198 4.00 -0.54 0.67
C ASN A 198 2.75 -1.43 0.61
N THR A 199 1.72 -1.01 -0.13
CA THR A 199 0.40 -1.65 -0.18
C THR A 199 0.47 -3.12 -0.60
N VAL A 200 1.27 -3.44 -1.62
CA VAL A 200 1.35 -4.80 -2.21
C VAL A 200 2.17 -5.73 -1.33
N ALA A 201 3.27 -5.25 -0.78
CA ALA A 201 4.15 -6.06 0.07
C ALA A 201 3.66 -6.18 1.52
N THR A 202 3.02 -5.16 2.04
CA THR A 202 2.73 -4.97 3.48
C THR A 202 3.99 -5.02 4.34
N SER A 203 3.87 -4.64 5.62
CA SER A 203 4.95 -4.78 6.61
C SER A 203 5.38 -6.23 6.87
N TYR A 204 4.56 -7.20 6.47
CA TYR A 204 4.90 -8.62 6.58
C TYR A 204 6.04 -9.03 5.64
N LEU A 205 6.04 -8.51 4.41
CA LEU A 205 7.06 -8.85 3.41
C LEU A 205 8.19 -7.82 3.35
N GLN A 206 7.90 -6.53 3.53
CA GLN A 206 8.84 -5.44 3.30
C GLN A 206 8.69 -4.35 4.37
N GLN A 207 9.79 -3.89 4.92
CA GLN A 207 9.84 -2.83 5.94
C GLN A 207 10.62 -1.62 5.42
N PRO A 208 9.97 -0.65 4.72
CA PRO A 208 10.66 0.47 4.10
C PRO A 208 11.41 1.38 5.08
N PHE A 209 10.94 1.50 6.34
CA PHE A 209 11.67 2.27 7.37
C PHE A 209 13.04 1.69 7.68
N ALA A 210 13.21 0.35 7.64
CA ALA A 210 14.52 -0.30 7.78
C ALA A 210 15.47 0.02 6.62
N LEU A 211 14.92 0.40 5.47
CA LEU A 211 15.64 0.74 4.24
C LEU A 211 15.88 2.25 4.08
N GLY A 212 15.40 3.05 5.04
CA GLY A 212 15.67 4.49 5.10
C GLY A 212 14.49 5.40 4.78
N ALA A 213 13.33 4.89 4.40
CA ALA A 213 12.15 5.69 4.10
C ALA A 213 11.78 6.65 5.25
N ASP A 214 11.21 7.81 4.92
CA ASP A 214 10.70 8.80 5.88
C ASP A 214 9.22 8.59 6.16
N PHE A 215 8.48 8.17 5.12
CA PHE A 215 7.07 7.87 5.19
C PHE A 215 6.78 6.51 4.55
N VAL A 216 5.81 5.81 5.12
CA VAL A 216 5.19 4.64 4.50
C VAL A 216 3.69 4.91 4.35
N PHE A 217 3.18 4.51 3.22
CA PHE A 217 1.78 4.62 2.87
C PHE A 217 1.22 3.24 2.56
N HIS A 218 -0.02 2.99 2.94
CA HIS A 218 -0.79 1.83 2.51
C HIS A 218 -2.20 2.21 2.09
N SER A 219 -2.67 1.67 0.99
CA SER A 219 -4.08 1.42 0.82
C SER A 219 -4.46 0.21 1.71
N ALA A 220 -4.81 0.49 2.97
CA ALA A 220 -5.13 -0.56 3.93
C ALA A 220 -6.42 -1.34 3.58
N THR A 221 -7.18 -0.87 2.57
CA THR A 221 -8.24 -1.59 1.85
C THR A 221 -7.80 -2.97 1.36
N LYS A 222 -6.50 -3.13 1.02
CA LYS A 222 -5.93 -4.29 0.33
C LYS A 222 -5.55 -5.38 1.34
N PHE A 223 -4.36 -5.93 1.25
CA PHE A 223 -3.89 -7.06 2.09
C PHE A 223 -4.02 -6.81 3.59
N LEU A 224 -3.88 -5.57 4.10
CA LEU A 224 -4.04 -5.31 5.53
C LEU A 224 -5.46 -5.65 6.02
N ASN A 225 -6.50 -5.16 5.33
CA ASN A 225 -7.88 -5.58 5.59
C ASN A 225 -8.15 -7.02 5.11
N GLY A 226 -7.73 -7.35 3.88
CA GLY A 226 -7.72 -8.68 3.30
C GLY A 226 -9.07 -9.29 2.94
N HIS A 227 -10.19 -8.66 3.26
CA HIS A 227 -11.53 -9.25 3.12
C HIS A 227 -12.46 -8.50 2.16
N GLY A 228 -11.96 -7.43 1.49
CA GLY A 228 -12.77 -6.63 0.57
C GLY A 228 -13.94 -5.90 1.22
N SER A 229 -13.97 -5.81 2.55
CA SER A 229 -15.13 -5.39 3.34
C SER A 229 -15.15 -3.90 3.68
N ALA A 230 -14.03 -3.17 3.55
CA ALA A 230 -13.92 -1.78 3.94
C ALA A 230 -12.85 -1.03 3.15
N LEU A 231 -12.98 0.29 3.06
CA LEU A 231 -12.00 1.19 2.43
C LEU A 231 -11.16 1.87 3.50
N HIS A 232 -9.83 1.81 3.36
CA HIS A 232 -8.91 2.50 4.23
C HIS A 232 -7.64 2.98 3.53
N GLY A 233 -7.06 4.05 4.06
CA GLY A 233 -5.68 4.43 3.83
C GLY A 233 -4.97 4.64 5.15
N VAL A 234 -3.68 4.46 5.18
CA VAL A 234 -2.86 4.82 6.34
C VAL A 234 -1.57 5.48 5.88
N LEU A 235 -1.24 6.58 6.54
CA LEU A 235 0.04 7.26 6.41
C LEU A 235 0.84 7.08 7.70
N LEU A 236 2.08 6.61 7.58
CA LEU A 236 3.01 6.46 8.70
C LEU A 236 4.24 7.33 8.49
N GLY A 237 4.80 7.83 9.58
CA GLY A 237 6.06 8.57 9.58
C GLY A 237 6.82 8.40 10.89
N LYS A 238 8.16 8.51 10.78
CA LYS A 238 9.10 8.42 11.92
C LYS A 238 9.36 9.78 12.59
N ASP A 239 9.09 10.89 11.92
CA ASP A 239 9.13 12.23 12.49
C ASP A 239 7.80 12.49 13.22
N LEU A 240 7.79 12.21 14.53
CA LEU A 240 6.58 12.31 15.35
C LEU A 240 6.07 13.75 15.45
N GLU A 241 6.95 14.76 15.44
CA GLU A 241 6.55 16.16 15.47
C GLU A 241 5.81 16.55 14.20
N PHE A 242 6.39 16.22 13.04
CA PHE A 242 5.75 16.44 11.74
C PHE A 242 4.39 15.73 11.65
N MET A 243 4.34 14.46 12.04
CA MET A 243 3.11 13.66 11.97
C MET A 243 2.01 14.18 12.90
N ASN A 244 2.35 14.55 14.13
CA ASN A 244 1.37 15.05 15.10
C ASN A 244 0.91 16.50 14.87
N LYS A 245 1.71 17.31 14.16
CA LYS A 245 1.39 18.72 13.89
C LYS A 245 0.97 18.92 12.43
N LYS A 246 1.89 18.74 11.48
CA LYS A 246 1.67 19.12 10.07
C LYS A 246 0.80 18.11 9.33
N ALA A 247 1.14 16.82 9.37
CA ALA A 247 0.34 15.80 8.72
C ALA A 247 -1.05 15.66 9.36
N TRP A 248 -1.13 15.66 10.70
CA TRP A 248 -2.41 15.63 11.43
C TRP A 248 -3.30 16.84 11.09
N LYS A 249 -2.73 18.03 10.91
CA LYS A 249 -3.50 19.23 10.51
C LYS A 249 -4.19 19.01 9.16
N TRP A 250 -3.46 18.51 8.16
CA TRP A 250 -4.04 18.21 6.85
C TRP A 250 -5.09 17.11 6.94
N HIS A 251 -4.79 16.00 7.63
CA HIS A 251 -5.74 14.93 7.89
C HIS A 251 -7.05 15.44 8.50
N ALA A 252 -6.95 16.17 9.62
CA ALA A 252 -8.10 16.62 10.38
C ALA A 252 -8.93 17.71 9.67
N LEU A 253 -8.28 18.65 8.94
CA LEU A 253 -8.98 19.76 8.30
C LEU A 253 -9.52 19.41 6.93
N MET A 254 -8.87 18.52 6.16
CA MET A 254 -9.40 18.04 4.89
C MET A 254 -10.47 16.97 5.04
N GLY A 255 -10.64 16.43 6.26
CA GLY A 255 -11.72 15.50 6.56
C GLY A 255 -11.56 14.11 5.94
N GLY A 256 -10.33 13.69 5.63
CA GLY A 256 -10.03 12.37 5.07
C GLY A 256 -10.01 11.23 6.09
N ASN A 257 -10.50 11.46 7.33
CA ASN A 257 -10.52 10.46 8.40
C ASN A 257 -11.45 9.28 8.09
N SER A 258 -11.16 8.13 8.70
CA SER A 258 -11.95 6.90 8.59
C SER A 258 -13.27 6.98 9.37
N ASN A 259 -13.99 5.88 9.46
CA ASN A 259 -15.12 5.66 10.37
C ASN A 259 -14.84 4.50 11.32
N ALA A 260 -15.55 4.45 12.46
CA ALA A 260 -15.26 3.48 13.52
C ALA A 260 -15.59 2.04 13.14
N PHE A 261 -16.63 1.82 12.32
CA PHE A 261 -17.01 0.48 11.89
C PHE A 261 -15.99 -0.11 10.91
N ASP A 262 -15.58 0.66 9.91
CA ASP A 262 -14.55 0.20 8.96
C ASP A 262 -13.21 -0.01 9.68
N ALA A 263 -12.84 0.89 10.62
CA ALA A 263 -11.61 0.71 11.43
C ALA A 263 -11.65 -0.60 12.25
N TYR A 264 -12.82 -0.97 12.78
CA TYR A 264 -13.01 -2.25 13.44
C TYR A 264 -12.81 -3.43 12.45
N LEU A 265 -13.38 -3.36 11.25
CA LEU A 265 -13.18 -4.40 10.22
C LEU A 265 -11.70 -4.54 9.84
N LEU A 266 -10.98 -3.44 9.72
CA LEU A 266 -9.54 -3.45 9.47
C LEU A 266 -8.77 -4.14 10.61
N ILE A 267 -9.10 -3.84 11.88
CA ILE A 267 -8.50 -4.51 13.03
C ILE A 267 -8.75 -6.03 12.95
N GLN A 268 -9.98 -6.46 12.63
CA GLN A 268 -10.28 -7.89 12.50
C GLN A 268 -9.47 -8.52 11.34
N GLY A 269 -9.41 -7.85 10.20
CA GLY A 269 -8.62 -8.33 9.04
C GLY A 269 -7.13 -8.50 9.35
N MET A 270 -6.53 -7.54 10.07
CA MET A 270 -5.12 -7.61 10.45
C MET A 270 -4.76 -8.80 11.36
N LYS A 271 -5.70 -9.29 12.18
CA LYS A 271 -5.46 -10.43 13.07
C LYS A 271 -5.02 -11.70 12.35
N THR A 272 -5.36 -11.84 11.08
CA THR A 272 -5.00 -12.99 10.24
C THR A 272 -3.98 -12.64 9.16
N LEU A 273 -3.33 -11.48 9.23
CA LEU A 273 -2.44 -10.98 8.18
C LEU A 273 -1.34 -12.00 7.83
N GLU A 274 -0.59 -12.47 8.82
CA GLU A 274 0.56 -13.38 8.59
C GLU A 274 0.12 -14.66 7.90
N VAL A 275 -0.88 -15.38 8.45
CA VAL A 275 -1.35 -16.65 7.86
C VAL A 275 -1.96 -16.47 6.47
N ARG A 276 -2.61 -15.32 6.19
CA ARG A 276 -3.09 -15.01 4.85
C ARG A 276 -1.93 -14.73 3.89
N MET A 277 -0.98 -13.90 4.28
CA MET A 277 0.16 -13.56 3.45
C MET A 277 1.00 -14.79 3.09
N GLU A 278 1.22 -15.72 4.04
CA GLU A 278 1.91 -16.99 3.77
C GLU A 278 1.20 -17.81 2.70
N ARG A 279 -0.12 -17.96 2.80
CA ARG A 279 -0.91 -18.69 1.81
C ARG A 279 -0.96 -17.97 0.47
N HIS A 280 -1.17 -16.67 0.46
CA HIS A 280 -1.13 -15.84 -0.75
C HIS A 280 0.20 -16.01 -1.49
N CYS A 281 1.34 -15.85 -0.80
CA CYS A 281 2.67 -15.98 -1.42
C CYS A 281 2.93 -17.39 -1.94
N SER A 282 2.54 -18.41 -1.18
CA SER A 282 2.67 -19.81 -1.60
C SER A 282 1.86 -20.11 -2.86
N ASN A 283 0.59 -19.71 -2.89
CA ASN A 283 -0.26 -19.90 -4.06
C ASN A 283 0.29 -19.13 -5.27
N THR A 284 0.72 -17.87 -5.05
CA THR A 284 1.26 -17.02 -6.11
C THR A 284 2.49 -17.63 -6.77
N ALA A 285 3.40 -18.18 -6.00
CA ALA A 285 4.58 -18.87 -6.54
C ALA A 285 4.19 -20.04 -7.45
N LYS A 286 3.25 -20.88 -7.01
CA LYS A 286 2.78 -22.03 -7.80
C LYS A 286 2.08 -21.59 -9.09
N VAL A 287 1.15 -20.62 -8.99
CA VAL A 287 0.45 -20.05 -10.15
C VAL A 287 1.44 -19.42 -11.14
N ALA A 288 2.47 -18.70 -10.65
CA ALA A 288 3.48 -18.11 -11.52
C ALA A 288 4.27 -19.14 -12.30
N HIS A 289 4.67 -20.26 -11.67
CA HIS A 289 5.34 -21.36 -12.37
C HIS A 289 4.43 -22.07 -13.36
N PHE A 290 3.17 -22.32 -12.99
CA PHE A 290 2.16 -22.88 -13.90
C PHE A 290 1.99 -22.02 -15.16
N LEU A 291 1.81 -20.70 -14.98
CA LEU A 291 1.66 -19.76 -16.09
C LEU A 291 2.94 -19.65 -16.95
N ALA A 292 4.11 -19.62 -16.34
CA ALA A 292 5.39 -19.52 -17.05
C ALA A 292 5.68 -20.74 -17.94
N ALA A 293 5.15 -21.90 -17.61
CA ALA A 293 5.27 -23.12 -18.42
C ALA A 293 4.19 -23.23 -19.51
N HIS A 294 3.16 -22.38 -19.52
CA HIS A 294 2.03 -22.53 -20.43
C HIS A 294 2.31 -21.92 -21.82
N PRO A 295 2.05 -22.64 -22.94
CA PRO A 295 2.45 -22.24 -24.30
C PRO A 295 1.75 -20.96 -24.81
N THR A 296 0.57 -20.62 -24.29
CA THR A 296 -0.19 -19.41 -24.68
C THR A 296 0.26 -18.15 -23.95
N ILE A 297 1.11 -18.29 -22.94
CA ILE A 297 1.68 -17.17 -22.21
C ILE A 297 2.98 -16.73 -22.91
N ALA A 298 3.08 -15.43 -23.16
CA ALA A 298 4.27 -14.83 -23.73
C ALA A 298 5.29 -14.44 -22.66
N HIS A 299 4.80 -13.94 -21.50
CA HIS A 299 5.63 -13.46 -20.42
C HIS A 299 4.85 -13.47 -19.10
N VAL A 300 5.55 -13.71 -17.97
CA VAL A 300 5.01 -13.60 -16.62
C VAL A 300 5.84 -12.60 -15.81
N ASN A 301 5.22 -11.53 -15.34
CA ASN A 301 5.80 -10.60 -14.40
C ASN A 301 5.50 -11.09 -12.98
N TYR A 302 6.48 -11.69 -12.36
CA TYR A 302 6.45 -12.09 -10.95
C TYR A 302 7.87 -12.03 -10.40
N THR A 303 8.08 -11.28 -9.36
CA THR A 303 9.41 -11.04 -8.77
C THR A 303 10.08 -12.32 -8.26
N GLY A 304 9.32 -13.39 -8.02
CA GLY A 304 9.83 -14.69 -7.63
C GLY A 304 10.45 -15.53 -8.76
N LEU A 305 10.21 -15.18 -10.02
CA LEU A 305 10.86 -15.82 -11.16
C LEU A 305 12.23 -15.19 -11.41
N THR A 306 13.26 -16.00 -11.65
CA THR A 306 14.61 -15.51 -11.97
C THR A 306 14.69 -14.74 -13.29
N THR A 307 13.69 -14.88 -14.14
CA THR A 307 13.53 -14.11 -15.38
C THR A 307 13.04 -12.69 -15.17
N HIS A 308 12.56 -12.35 -13.96
CA HIS A 308 12.11 -10.99 -13.66
C HIS A 308 13.32 -10.04 -13.52
N PRO A 309 13.33 -8.88 -14.20
CA PRO A 309 14.50 -7.98 -14.19
C PRO A 309 14.97 -7.54 -12.81
N GLN A 310 14.05 -7.36 -11.86
CA GLN A 310 14.35 -6.93 -10.50
C GLN A 310 14.22 -8.08 -9.48
N HIS A 311 14.40 -9.35 -9.89
CA HIS A 311 14.36 -10.51 -8.98
C HIS A 311 15.30 -10.33 -7.77
N GLU A 312 16.56 -9.94 -8.00
CA GLU A 312 17.54 -9.80 -6.95
C GLU A 312 17.25 -8.61 -6.02
N ILE A 313 16.69 -7.52 -6.54
CA ILE A 313 16.22 -6.38 -5.71
C ILE A 313 15.10 -6.85 -4.79
N ALA A 314 14.09 -7.51 -5.34
CA ALA A 314 12.96 -8.03 -4.58
C ALA A 314 13.41 -9.03 -3.50
N LYS A 315 14.28 -9.97 -3.83
CA LYS A 315 14.85 -10.96 -2.91
C LYS A 315 15.66 -10.33 -1.78
N LYS A 316 16.37 -9.21 -2.04
CA LYS A 316 17.17 -8.49 -1.06
C LYS A 316 16.32 -7.75 -0.04
N GLN A 317 15.18 -7.18 -0.45
CA GLN A 317 14.40 -6.26 0.40
C GLN A 317 13.07 -6.84 0.90
N MET A 318 12.61 -7.96 0.38
CA MET A 318 11.39 -8.63 0.82
C MET A 318 11.67 -9.99 1.46
N LYS A 319 10.89 -10.35 2.48
CA LYS A 319 10.95 -11.68 3.14
C LYS A 319 10.53 -12.81 2.20
N GLN A 320 9.54 -12.54 1.35
CA GLN A 320 9.04 -13.41 0.27
C GLN A 320 8.59 -12.50 -0.88
N HIS A 321 8.31 -13.08 -2.05
CA HIS A 321 7.82 -12.32 -3.19
C HIS A 321 6.33 -12.00 -3.04
N ALA A 322 5.95 -10.77 -3.41
CA ALA A 322 4.61 -10.24 -3.20
C ALA A 322 3.54 -11.01 -3.98
N PRO A 323 2.31 -11.16 -3.43
CA PRO A 323 1.27 -12.03 -3.98
C PRO A 323 0.45 -11.32 -5.08
N LEU A 324 1.13 -10.76 -6.05
CA LEU A 324 0.57 -10.15 -7.25
C LEU A 324 1.35 -10.66 -8.46
N ILE A 325 0.65 -10.98 -9.54
CA ILE A 325 1.23 -11.41 -10.82
C ILE A 325 0.60 -10.58 -11.93
N SER A 326 1.36 -10.28 -12.96
CA SER A 326 0.78 -9.99 -14.25
C SER A 326 1.43 -10.87 -15.32
N PHE A 327 0.67 -11.22 -16.35
CA PHE A 327 1.15 -12.06 -17.43
C PHE A 327 0.56 -11.64 -18.76
N GLU A 328 1.30 -11.89 -19.84
CA GLU A 328 0.94 -11.51 -21.19
C GLU A 328 0.39 -12.70 -21.95
N LEU A 329 -0.85 -12.61 -22.43
CA LEU A 329 -1.47 -13.58 -23.31
C LEU A 329 -1.05 -13.33 -24.77
N LYS A 330 -0.61 -14.37 -25.48
CA LYS A 330 -0.50 -14.36 -26.94
C LYS A 330 -1.89 -14.19 -27.54
N GLY A 331 -2.06 -13.28 -28.50
CA GLY A 331 -3.38 -12.98 -29.08
C GLY A 331 -4.00 -11.66 -28.63
N GLY A 332 -3.31 -10.91 -27.77
CA GLY A 332 -3.64 -9.52 -27.43
C GLY A 332 -5.00 -9.34 -26.77
N ILE A 333 -5.72 -8.27 -27.14
CA ILE A 333 -6.95 -7.84 -26.46
C ILE A 333 -8.07 -8.88 -26.52
N GLU A 334 -8.21 -9.60 -27.63
CA GLU A 334 -9.29 -10.59 -27.78
C GLU A 334 -9.02 -11.84 -26.93
N ALA A 335 -7.79 -12.31 -26.87
CA ALA A 335 -7.40 -13.39 -25.96
C ALA A 335 -7.62 -12.98 -24.49
N GLY A 336 -7.24 -11.73 -24.12
CA GLY A 336 -7.50 -11.20 -22.79
C GLY A 336 -8.96 -11.18 -22.40
N LYS A 337 -9.84 -10.73 -23.29
CA LYS A 337 -11.30 -10.74 -23.08
C LYS A 337 -11.86 -12.17 -22.93
N LYS A 338 -11.45 -13.09 -23.82
CA LYS A 338 -11.87 -14.50 -23.76
C LYS A 338 -11.45 -15.13 -22.43
N PHE A 339 -10.19 -14.92 -22.01
CA PHE A 339 -9.68 -15.41 -20.74
C PHE A 339 -10.50 -14.90 -19.56
N ILE A 340 -10.67 -13.57 -19.45
CA ILE A 340 -11.43 -12.95 -18.35
C ILE A 340 -12.88 -13.44 -18.32
N ASN A 341 -13.51 -13.66 -19.48
CA ASN A 341 -14.88 -14.17 -19.55
C ASN A 341 -14.99 -15.66 -19.20
N ALA A 342 -13.90 -16.40 -19.27
CA ALA A 342 -13.86 -17.84 -19.09
C ALA A 342 -13.57 -18.30 -17.65
N VAL A 343 -12.97 -17.45 -16.80
CA VAL A 343 -12.71 -17.82 -15.40
C VAL A 343 -13.98 -18.06 -14.61
N GLU A 344 -13.98 -19.08 -13.76
CA GLU A 344 -15.14 -19.57 -12.99
C GLU A 344 -14.89 -19.47 -11.47
N VAL A 345 -13.68 -19.76 -11.00
CA VAL A 345 -13.26 -19.62 -9.60
C VAL A 345 -12.68 -18.23 -9.34
N CYS A 346 -11.79 -17.77 -10.21
CA CYS A 346 -11.22 -16.42 -10.10
C CYS A 346 -12.30 -15.36 -10.31
N THR A 347 -12.35 -14.38 -9.40
CA THR A 347 -13.32 -13.28 -9.45
C THR A 347 -12.90 -12.20 -10.43
N ARG A 348 -13.76 -11.86 -11.38
CA ARG A 348 -13.55 -10.75 -12.34
C ARG A 348 -13.83 -9.42 -11.66
N ALA A 349 -12.81 -8.81 -11.10
CA ALA A 349 -12.94 -7.54 -10.40
C ALA A 349 -11.67 -6.69 -10.47
N VAL A 350 -11.85 -5.40 -10.30
CA VAL A 350 -10.77 -4.49 -9.93
C VAL A 350 -10.42 -4.69 -8.45
N SER A 351 -9.39 -4.03 -7.95
CA SER A 351 -8.84 -4.20 -6.60
C SER A 351 -7.83 -5.36 -6.52
N LEU A 352 -7.29 -5.59 -5.34
CA LEU A 352 -6.31 -6.64 -5.03
C LEU A 352 -6.27 -6.90 -3.53
N GLY A 353 -5.64 -8.00 -3.10
CA GLY A 353 -5.32 -8.26 -1.70
C GLY A 353 -6.48 -8.79 -0.86
N THR A 354 -7.56 -9.26 -1.50
CA THR A 354 -8.64 -9.99 -0.86
C THR A 354 -8.30 -11.49 -0.75
N VAL A 355 -8.99 -12.19 0.14
CA VAL A 355 -8.83 -13.66 0.33
C VAL A 355 -9.15 -14.46 -0.91
N ASP A 356 -10.03 -13.97 -1.79
CA ASP A 356 -10.34 -14.53 -3.10
C ASP A 356 -9.38 -14.02 -4.19
N THR A 357 -9.17 -14.83 -5.21
CA THR A 357 -8.35 -14.46 -6.37
C THR A 357 -9.07 -13.48 -7.27
N LEU A 358 -8.52 -12.26 -7.42
CA LEU A 358 -9.05 -11.24 -8.31
C LEU A 358 -8.26 -11.16 -9.62
N VAL A 359 -8.97 -11.19 -10.74
CA VAL A 359 -8.37 -11.04 -12.07
C VAL A 359 -8.97 -9.84 -12.81
N SER A 360 -8.12 -9.14 -13.54
CA SER A 360 -8.53 -8.03 -14.40
C SER A 360 -7.68 -7.97 -15.67
N HIS A 361 -8.28 -7.46 -16.74
CA HIS A 361 -7.61 -7.17 -18.01
C HIS A 361 -7.50 -5.64 -18.16
N PRO A 362 -6.37 -5.03 -17.81
CA PRO A 362 -6.24 -3.58 -17.77
C PRO A 362 -6.63 -2.87 -19.07
N ALA A 363 -6.26 -3.43 -20.22
CA ALA A 363 -6.52 -2.82 -21.53
C ALA A 363 -8.02 -2.69 -21.86
N SER A 364 -8.88 -3.59 -21.39
CA SER A 364 -10.35 -3.52 -21.62
C SER A 364 -11.13 -3.04 -20.40
N MET A 365 -10.47 -2.77 -19.26
CA MET A 365 -11.10 -2.38 -18.00
C MET A 365 -10.50 -1.06 -17.47
N THR A 366 -9.56 -1.14 -16.57
CA THR A 366 -9.04 0.01 -15.79
C THR A 366 -8.31 1.07 -16.62
N HIS A 367 -7.76 0.72 -17.79
CA HIS A 367 -6.98 1.59 -18.67
C HIS A 367 -7.60 1.72 -20.07
N MET A 368 -8.88 1.38 -20.23
CA MET A 368 -9.58 1.42 -21.50
C MET A 368 -9.62 2.83 -22.12
N SER A 369 -9.68 3.86 -21.29
CA SER A 369 -9.71 5.26 -21.73
C SER A 369 -8.34 5.83 -22.14
N ILE A 370 -7.25 5.12 -21.84
CA ILE A 370 -5.89 5.54 -22.17
C ILE A 370 -5.52 5.04 -23.56
N PRO A 371 -5.02 5.90 -24.47
CA PRO A 371 -4.57 5.48 -25.79
C PRO A 371 -3.56 4.34 -25.73
N LYS A 372 -3.63 3.42 -26.68
CA LYS A 372 -2.77 2.23 -26.74
C LYS A 372 -1.28 2.58 -26.63
N GLU A 373 -0.84 3.57 -27.39
CA GLU A 373 0.57 4.00 -27.43
C GLU A 373 1.04 4.50 -26.06
N GLU A 374 0.17 5.17 -25.32
CA GLU A 374 0.47 5.64 -23.98
C GLU A 374 0.49 4.47 -22.97
N ARG A 375 -0.48 3.55 -23.02
CA ARG A 375 -0.49 2.35 -22.18
C ARG A 375 0.80 1.52 -22.35
N MET A 376 1.23 1.35 -23.59
CA MET A 376 2.44 0.57 -23.92
C MET A 376 3.70 1.17 -23.30
N LYS A 377 3.80 2.50 -23.17
CA LYS A 377 4.93 3.17 -22.49
C LYS A 377 5.05 2.78 -21.02
N TYR A 378 3.93 2.45 -20.39
CA TYR A 378 3.86 2.01 -18.98
C TYR A 378 3.84 0.48 -18.82
N GLY A 379 4.11 -0.27 -19.90
CA GLY A 379 4.11 -1.74 -19.87
C GLY A 379 2.73 -2.38 -19.80
N ILE A 380 1.67 -1.61 -20.07
CA ILE A 380 0.29 -2.11 -20.09
C ILE A 380 -0.09 -2.47 -21.52
N THR A 381 0.22 -3.70 -21.89
CA THR A 381 0.00 -4.26 -23.23
C THR A 381 -1.45 -4.68 -23.45
N ASP A 382 -1.80 -5.03 -24.70
CA ASP A 382 -3.14 -5.47 -25.06
C ASP A 382 -3.53 -6.84 -24.48
N GLY A 383 -2.55 -7.71 -24.20
CA GLY A 383 -2.78 -9.05 -23.65
C GLY A 383 -2.46 -9.17 -22.16
N LEU A 384 -2.17 -8.06 -21.49
CA LEU A 384 -1.79 -8.07 -20.07
C LEU A 384 -2.98 -8.44 -19.19
N ILE A 385 -2.82 -9.51 -18.43
CA ILE A 385 -3.74 -9.88 -17.33
C ILE A 385 -3.04 -9.59 -16.02
N ARG A 386 -3.74 -8.95 -15.08
CA ARG A 386 -3.28 -8.81 -13.69
C ARG A 386 -4.10 -9.73 -12.78
N MET A 387 -3.41 -10.47 -11.93
CA MET A 387 -3.99 -11.39 -10.96
C MET A 387 -3.46 -11.10 -9.56
N SER A 388 -4.35 -10.83 -8.61
CA SER A 388 -4.09 -10.84 -7.18
C SER A 388 -4.50 -12.20 -6.65
N VAL A 389 -3.52 -13.05 -6.36
CA VAL A 389 -3.78 -14.46 -6.03
C VAL A 389 -4.29 -14.59 -4.60
N GLY A 390 -5.39 -15.29 -4.42
CA GLY A 390 -6.07 -15.51 -3.15
C GLY A 390 -5.53 -16.71 -2.36
N ILE A 391 -6.34 -17.15 -1.38
CA ILE A 391 -5.98 -18.25 -0.47
C ILE A 391 -6.76 -19.55 -0.76
N GLU A 392 -7.41 -19.66 -1.91
CA GLU A 392 -8.14 -20.84 -2.37
C GLU A 392 -7.21 -22.07 -2.42
N ASN A 393 -7.79 -23.25 -2.58
CA ASN A 393 -7.02 -24.44 -2.88
C ASN A 393 -6.32 -24.29 -4.23
N ILE A 394 -5.05 -24.61 -4.28
CA ILE A 394 -4.23 -24.36 -5.47
C ILE A 394 -4.70 -25.18 -6.67
N GLU A 395 -5.18 -26.38 -6.43
CA GLU A 395 -5.68 -27.29 -7.46
C GLU A 395 -6.90 -26.70 -8.19
N ASP A 396 -7.78 -26.00 -7.47
CA ASP A 396 -8.94 -25.32 -8.05
C ASP A 396 -8.53 -24.11 -8.89
N LEU A 397 -7.53 -23.35 -8.41
CA LEU A 397 -6.98 -22.22 -9.16
C LEU A 397 -6.29 -22.69 -10.46
N GLU A 398 -5.48 -23.73 -10.40
CA GLU A 398 -4.78 -24.27 -11.58
C GLU A 398 -5.79 -24.85 -12.59
N ALA A 399 -6.84 -25.52 -12.14
CA ALA A 399 -7.90 -26.04 -13.00
C ALA A 399 -8.68 -24.90 -13.70
N ASP A 400 -9.05 -23.86 -12.95
CA ASP A 400 -9.74 -22.70 -13.51
C ASP A 400 -8.88 -21.96 -14.53
N LEU A 401 -7.61 -21.74 -14.23
CA LEU A 401 -6.66 -21.12 -15.16
C LEU A 401 -6.45 -21.96 -16.41
N ALA A 402 -6.31 -23.27 -16.29
CA ALA A 402 -6.12 -24.18 -17.44
C ALA A 402 -7.29 -24.12 -18.40
N GLN A 403 -8.54 -24.22 -17.90
CA GLN A 403 -9.73 -24.16 -18.75
C GLN A 403 -9.92 -22.76 -19.38
N ALA A 404 -9.61 -21.68 -18.65
CA ALA A 404 -9.72 -20.32 -19.17
C ALA A 404 -8.67 -20.03 -20.25
N LEU A 405 -7.43 -20.50 -20.07
CA LEU A 405 -6.34 -20.39 -21.08
C LEU A 405 -6.67 -21.20 -22.35
N ALA A 406 -7.28 -22.39 -22.21
CA ALA A 406 -7.71 -23.17 -23.35
C ALA A 406 -8.77 -22.42 -24.18
N LYS A 407 -9.76 -21.79 -23.55
CA LYS A 407 -10.79 -20.96 -24.22
C LYS A 407 -10.20 -19.69 -24.85
N ALA A 408 -9.19 -19.10 -24.23
CA ALA A 408 -8.51 -17.92 -24.78
C ALA A 408 -7.66 -18.20 -26.03
N SER A 409 -7.27 -19.44 -26.22
CA SER A 409 -6.45 -19.89 -27.39
C SER A 409 -7.27 -20.18 -28.65
N LEU A 410 -8.59 -20.29 -28.54
CA LEU A 410 -9.54 -20.49 -29.63
C LEU A 410 -9.94 -19.14 -30.25
#